data_ead18b16f9dc2f8cc3b867ffc4f14c06
#
_entry.id   ead18b16f9dc2f8cc3b867ffc4f14c06
#
_cell.length_a   1.000
_cell.length_b   1.000
_cell.length_c   1.000
_cell.angle_alpha   90.00
_cell.angle_beta   90.00
_cell.angle_gamma   90.00
#
_symmetry.space_group_name_H-M   'P 1'
#
loop_
_entity.id
_entity.type
_entity.pdbx_description
1 polymer ?
#
loop_
_entity_poly.entity_id
_entity_poly.type
_entity_poly.pdbx_seq_one_letter_code
_entity_poly.pdbx_strand_id
1 'polypeptide(L)'
;MSEDYWIENDTLHFDDLYDSIVPMKTIRAMKKCQSIYFGMEYNKIIYSKRDQNYRIPKCITTIVFSEFSFFNRSLMINEEPWFPPKLVKLVFGQSFNRPIDGLPETLESLTFGEDFNQPVDNLPSNLKYLTFGEEFNRKVDFLPDSILVLKFGTYFDQSIDNLPDSVQELSLGAKFKRKINKLPSSLKKLYIKGKLIDIFTPSQL
;
A
#
# COMPACT_ATOMS: atom_id res chain seq x y z
N MET A 1 7.62 29.83 15.42
CA MET A 1 7.58 29.17 14.12
C MET A 1 7.38 27.70 14.43
N SER A 2 6.18 27.16 14.22
CA SER A 2 5.92 25.73 14.36
C SER A 2 6.84 24.99 13.39
N GLU A 3 7.57 24.00 13.87
CA GLU A 3 8.29 23.12 12.95
C GLU A 3 7.24 22.28 12.23
N ASP A 4 7.24 22.30 10.91
CA ASP A 4 6.29 21.58 10.06
C ASP A 4 6.51 20.05 10.11
N TYR A 5 7.38 19.58 11.03
CA TYR A 5 7.69 18.17 11.28
C TYR A 5 8.25 17.94 12.69
N TRP A 6 8.09 16.71 13.19
CA TRP A 6 8.70 16.24 14.44
C TRP A 6 9.19 14.79 14.32
N ILE A 7 9.99 14.33 15.26
CA ILE A 7 10.49 12.95 15.30
C ILE A 7 9.99 12.29 16.59
N GLU A 8 9.37 11.13 16.43
CA GLU A 8 8.90 10.29 17.52
C GLU A 8 9.13 8.81 17.20
N ASN A 9 9.73 8.04 18.11
CA ASN A 9 9.97 6.59 17.96
C ASN A 9 10.59 6.20 16.59
N ASP A 10 11.70 6.85 16.20
CA ASP A 10 12.37 6.67 14.91
C ASP A 10 11.50 6.96 13.67
N THR A 11 10.36 7.61 13.85
CA THR A 11 9.48 8.06 12.78
C THR A 11 9.56 9.58 12.65
N LEU A 12 9.77 10.06 11.44
CA LEU A 12 9.63 11.47 11.11
C LEU A 12 8.20 11.72 10.65
N HIS A 13 7.50 12.59 11.35
CA HIS A 13 6.14 13.00 11.06
C HIS A 13 6.14 14.36 10.37
N PHE A 14 5.39 14.47 9.28
CA PHE A 14 5.01 15.76 8.71
C PHE A 14 3.63 16.15 9.21
N ASP A 15 3.45 17.44 9.51
CA ASP A 15 2.17 18.00 9.91
C ASP A 15 1.08 17.73 8.85
N ASP A 16 -0.18 17.64 9.28
CA ASP A 16 -1.32 17.40 8.40
C ASP A 16 -1.52 18.48 7.34
N LEU A 17 -1.08 19.73 7.63
CA LEU A 17 -1.16 20.86 6.71
C LEU A 17 0.11 21.07 5.88
N TYR A 18 1.14 20.20 6.03
CA TYR A 18 2.40 20.35 5.33
C TYR A 18 2.29 19.97 3.85
N ASP A 19 2.34 20.95 2.96
CA ASP A 19 2.39 20.75 1.50
C ASP A 19 3.51 21.60 0.85
N SER A 20 4.71 21.51 1.38
CA SER A 20 5.88 22.25 0.88
C SER A 20 7.01 21.31 0.44
N ILE A 21 7.96 21.85 -0.31
CA ILE A 21 9.19 21.12 -0.67
C ILE A 21 9.98 20.84 0.61
N VAL A 22 10.33 19.57 0.82
CA VAL A 22 11.07 19.14 2.02
C VAL A 22 12.44 19.81 2.09
N PRO A 23 12.75 20.61 3.13
CA PRO A 23 14.03 21.29 3.27
C PRO A 23 15.19 20.30 3.50
N MET A 24 16.41 20.72 3.13
CA MET A 24 17.64 19.93 3.34
C MET A 24 17.89 19.54 4.81
N LYS A 25 17.51 20.40 5.77
CA LYS A 25 17.59 20.08 7.19
C LYS A 25 16.73 18.88 7.56
N THR A 26 15.54 18.79 6.98
CA THR A 26 14.58 17.69 7.18
C THR A 26 15.08 16.39 6.55
N ILE A 27 15.67 16.46 5.34
CA ILE A 27 16.30 15.29 4.71
C ILE A 27 17.46 14.74 5.57
N ARG A 28 18.21 15.62 6.26
CA ARG A 28 19.24 15.19 7.22
C ARG A 28 18.62 14.52 8.46
N ALA A 29 17.46 15.00 8.92
CA ALA A 29 16.72 14.39 10.01
C ALA A 29 16.20 12.99 9.61
N MET A 30 15.67 12.83 8.40
CA MET A 30 15.23 11.52 7.86
C MET A 30 16.32 10.45 7.92
N LYS A 31 17.60 10.80 7.78
CA LYS A 31 18.72 9.83 7.85
C LYS A 31 18.88 9.17 9.23
N LYS A 32 18.22 9.70 10.25
CA LYS A 32 18.19 9.16 11.62
C LYS A 32 16.94 8.31 11.89
N CYS A 33 15.99 8.29 10.96
CA CYS A 33 14.72 7.61 11.11
C CYS A 33 14.68 6.34 10.22
N GLN A 34 13.80 5.41 10.58
CA GLN A 34 13.46 4.25 9.76
C GLN A 34 12.09 4.40 9.09
N SER A 35 11.25 5.27 9.63
CA SER A 35 9.88 5.47 9.16
C SER A 35 9.61 6.94 8.83
N ILE A 36 8.69 7.17 7.89
CA ILE A 36 8.15 8.49 7.57
C ILE A 36 6.63 8.41 7.60
N TYR A 37 6.00 9.36 8.27
CA TYR A 37 4.57 9.61 8.23
C TYR A 37 4.30 10.94 7.53
N PHE A 38 3.46 10.92 6.49
CA PHE A 38 2.99 12.10 5.78
C PHE A 38 1.56 12.42 6.19
N GLY A 39 1.34 13.67 6.62
CA GLY A 39 0.03 14.18 6.98
C GLY A 39 -0.94 14.32 5.80
N MET A 40 -2.14 14.82 6.09
CA MET A 40 -3.29 14.84 5.18
C MET A 40 -3.03 15.65 3.91
N GLU A 41 -2.52 16.87 4.02
CA GLU A 41 -2.34 17.79 2.88
C GLU A 41 -1.10 17.48 2.03
N TYR A 42 -0.24 16.52 2.46
CA TYR A 42 0.99 16.24 1.74
C TYR A 42 0.71 15.65 0.36
N ASN A 43 0.94 16.44 -0.68
CA ASN A 43 0.76 16.05 -2.08
C ASN A 43 1.97 16.45 -2.95
N LYS A 44 3.17 16.35 -2.39
CA LYS A 44 4.43 16.61 -3.09
C LYS A 44 5.29 15.36 -3.16
N ILE A 45 6.17 15.35 -4.13
CA ILE A 45 7.24 14.36 -4.20
C ILE A 45 8.47 14.97 -3.51
N ILE A 46 9.17 14.18 -2.69
CA ILE A 46 10.44 14.61 -2.10
C ILE A 46 11.47 14.70 -3.20
N TYR A 47 11.68 15.92 -3.71
CA TYR A 47 12.54 16.22 -4.83
C TYR A 47 13.43 17.43 -4.53
N SER A 48 14.72 17.36 -4.86
CA SER A 48 15.62 18.51 -4.82
C SER A 48 15.94 19.00 -6.22
N LYS A 49 15.70 20.31 -6.48
CA LYS A 49 16.07 20.98 -7.74
C LYS A 49 17.59 21.04 -8.01
N ARG A 50 18.44 20.87 -6.97
CA ARG A 50 19.92 21.02 -7.10
C ARG A 50 20.64 19.71 -7.38
N ASP A 51 20.13 18.60 -6.83
CA ASP A 51 20.69 17.27 -7.05
C ASP A 51 19.59 16.42 -7.67
N GLN A 52 19.70 16.07 -8.94
CA GLN A 52 18.77 15.21 -9.67
C GLN A 52 18.57 13.82 -9.03
N ASN A 53 19.18 13.57 -7.87
CA ASN A 53 19.21 12.31 -7.13
C ASN A 53 18.54 12.36 -5.76
N TYR A 54 17.76 13.40 -5.41
CA TYR A 54 17.12 13.45 -4.09
C TYR A 54 15.91 12.51 -4.05
N ARG A 55 16.14 11.43 -3.36
CA ARG A 55 15.16 10.39 -3.02
C ARG A 55 15.06 10.32 -1.51
N ILE A 56 14.00 9.73 -1.02
CA ILE A 56 13.88 9.33 0.38
C ILE A 56 15.15 8.56 0.79
N PRO A 57 15.75 8.85 1.95
CA PRO A 57 16.97 8.18 2.39
C PRO A 57 16.86 6.66 2.40
N LYS A 58 17.94 5.97 2.03
CA LYS A 58 18.00 4.50 1.91
C LYS A 58 17.77 3.74 3.23
N CYS A 59 17.84 4.42 4.37
CA CYS A 59 17.56 3.84 5.70
C CYS A 59 16.06 3.69 5.96
N ILE A 60 15.20 4.37 5.22
CA ILE A 60 13.75 4.30 5.41
C ILE A 60 13.22 2.97 4.92
N THR A 61 12.52 2.27 5.80
CA THR A 61 11.90 0.98 5.56
C THR A 61 10.37 1.03 5.60
N THR A 62 9.81 2.11 6.17
CA THR A 62 8.37 2.29 6.30
C THR A 62 7.95 3.69 5.86
N ILE A 63 6.92 3.76 5.01
CA ILE A 63 6.26 4.99 4.61
C ILE A 63 4.76 4.84 4.84
N VAL A 64 4.19 5.81 5.55
CA VAL A 64 2.75 5.87 5.83
C VAL A 64 2.24 7.25 5.43
N PHE A 65 1.26 7.28 4.57
CA PHE A 65 0.43 8.47 4.34
C PHE A 65 -0.78 8.40 5.27
N SER A 66 -1.19 9.54 5.81
CA SER A 66 -2.43 9.66 6.59
C SER A 66 -3.60 9.01 5.87
N GLU A 67 -4.54 8.44 6.61
CA GLU A 67 -5.76 7.85 6.06
C GLU A 67 -6.48 8.82 5.11
N PHE A 68 -6.56 10.08 5.47
CA PHE A 68 -7.19 11.15 4.67
C PHE A 68 -6.23 11.86 3.71
N SER A 69 -5.07 11.31 3.43
CA SER A 69 -4.06 11.98 2.61
C SER A 69 -4.52 12.20 1.18
N PHE A 70 -4.31 13.42 0.68
CA PHE A 70 -4.52 13.82 -0.72
C PHE A 70 -3.36 13.45 -1.66
N PHE A 71 -2.37 12.69 -1.19
CA PHE A 71 -1.27 12.27 -2.04
C PHE A 71 -1.77 11.43 -3.22
N ASN A 72 -1.63 11.97 -4.44
CA ASN A 72 -2.03 11.34 -5.69
C ASN A 72 -1.05 11.67 -6.83
N ARG A 73 0.23 11.33 -6.64
CA ARG A 73 1.30 11.59 -7.60
C ARG A 73 1.83 10.29 -8.20
N SER A 74 2.48 10.41 -9.38
CA SER A 74 3.22 9.29 -9.96
C SER A 74 4.30 8.78 -9.00
N LEU A 75 4.49 7.47 -8.95
CA LEU A 75 5.55 6.83 -8.17
C LEU A 75 6.90 6.82 -8.91
N MET A 76 6.91 7.33 -10.15
CA MET A 76 8.09 7.45 -10.98
C MET A 76 8.43 8.92 -11.22
N ILE A 77 9.73 9.26 -11.16
CA ILE A 77 10.27 10.58 -11.49
C ILE A 77 11.34 10.37 -12.55
N ASN A 78 11.15 10.93 -13.76
CA ASN A 78 12.09 10.74 -14.87
C ASN A 78 12.43 9.25 -15.11
N GLU A 79 11.41 8.40 -15.16
CA GLU A 79 11.53 6.94 -15.37
C GLU A 79 12.20 6.18 -14.23
N GLU A 80 12.45 6.82 -13.10
CA GLU A 80 13.09 6.24 -11.92
C GLU A 80 12.13 6.23 -10.72
N PRO A 81 12.04 5.13 -9.94
CA PRO A 81 11.24 5.08 -8.74
C PRO A 81 11.79 6.00 -7.64
N TRP A 82 10.91 6.72 -6.95
CA TRP A 82 11.33 7.62 -5.88
C TRP A 82 11.36 6.97 -4.49
N PHE A 83 10.86 5.77 -4.37
CA PHE A 83 10.90 5.02 -3.11
C PHE A 83 12.32 4.54 -2.76
N PRO A 84 12.65 4.44 -1.45
CA PRO A 84 13.91 3.89 -1.02
C PRO A 84 13.99 2.38 -1.34
N PRO A 85 15.17 1.86 -1.76
CA PRO A 85 15.31 0.48 -2.21
C PRO A 85 15.16 -0.58 -1.10
N LYS A 86 15.09 -0.15 0.18
CA LYS A 86 14.88 -1.01 1.36
C LYS A 86 13.49 -0.87 1.95
N LEU A 87 12.55 -0.28 1.22
CA LEU A 87 11.18 -0.12 1.71
C LEU A 87 10.53 -1.49 1.91
N VAL A 88 10.02 -1.73 3.13
CA VAL A 88 9.35 -2.97 3.53
C VAL A 88 7.86 -2.77 3.67
N LYS A 89 7.43 -1.59 4.12
CA LYS A 89 6.02 -1.27 4.35
C LYS A 89 5.64 0.06 3.70
N LEU A 90 4.54 0.05 2.96
CA LEU A 90 3.94 1.23 2.34
C LEU A 90 2.43 1.25 2.60
N VAL A 91 1.95 2.38 3.11
CA VAL A 91 0.52 2.63 3.32
C VAL A 91 0.16 3.91 2.59
N PHE A 92 -0.75 3.82 1.64
CA PHE A 92 -1.34 4.96 0.96
C PHE A 92 -2.60 5.44 1.67
N GLY A 93 -2.85 6.74 1.64
CA GLY A 93 -4.10 7.35 2.09
C GLY A 93 -5.20 7.30 1.04
N GLN A 94 -6.34 7.91 1.38
CA GLN A 94 -7.62 7.84 0.66
C GLN A 94 -7.47 8.11 -0.84
N SER A 95 -6.84 9.22 -1.22
CA SER A 95 -6.91 9.75 -2.59
C SER A 95 -5.94 9.12 -3.58
N PHE A 96 -5.05 8.20 -3.16
CA PHE A 96 -4.08 7.63 -4.08
C PHE A 96 -4.75 6.71 -5.10
N ASN A 97 -4.68 7.10 -6.39
CA ASN A 97 -5.21 6.33 -7.52
C ASN A 97 -4.32 6.49 -8.78
N ARG A 98 -3.05 6.13 -8.67
CA ARG A 98 -2.08 6.16 -9.78
C ARG A 98 -1.52 4.77 -10.06
N PRO A 99 -0.97 4.54 -11.27
CA PRO A 99 -0.21 3.33 -11.56
C PRO A 99 0.88 3.09 -10.52
N ILE A 100 1.12 1.82 -10.21
CA ILE A 100 2.02 1.38 -9.13
C ILE A 100 3.37 0.87 -9.63
N ASP A 101 3.75 1.25 -10.85
CA ASP A 101 5.07 0.92 -11.37
C ASP A 101 6.17 1.52 -10.48
N GLY A 102 7.27 0.79 -10.33
CA GLY A 102 8.41 1.22 -9.54
C GLY A 102 8.34 0.95 -8.03
N LEU A 103 7.40 0.11 -7.57
CA LEU A 103 7.46 -0.40 -6.20
C LEU A 103 8.69 -1.30 -6.02
N PRO A 104 9.46 -1.15 -4.90
CA PRO A 104 10.65 -1.94 -4.68
C PRO A 104 10.36 -3.40 -4.36
N GLU A 105 11.18 -4.33 -4.86
CA GLU A 105 11.05 -5.76 -4.61
C GLU A 105 11.19 -6.17 -3.14
N THR A 106 11.73 -5.29 -2.29
CA THR A 106 11.82 -5.50 -0.84
C THR A 106 10.50 -5.31 -0.10
N LEU A 107 9.44 -4.84 -0.80
CA LEU A 107 8.16 -4.53 -0.17
C LEU A 107 7.45 -5.82 0.27
N GLU A 108 7.15 -5.91 1.56
CA GLU A 108 6.42 -7.03 2.16
C GLU A 108 4.97 -6.69 2.53
N SER A 109 4.68 -5.40 2.75
CA SER A 109 3.35 -4.93 3.17
C SER A 109 2.92 -3.71 2.38
N LEU A 110 1.78 -3.82 1.71
CA LEU A 110 1.19 -2.76 0.91
C LEU A 110 -0.29 -2.59 1.27
N THR A 111 -0.66 -1.35 1.61
CA THR A 111 -2.05 -0.97 1.89
C THR A 111 -2.42 0.19 1.00
N PHE A 112 -3.53 0.06 0.29
CA PHE A 112 -4.15 1.12 -0.49
C PHE A 112 -5.30 1.75 0.27
N GLY A 113 -5.51 3.05 0.04
CA GLY A 113 -6.64 3.79 0.55
C GLY A 113 -7.91 3.63 -0.30
N GLU A 114 -8.93 4.41 0.03
CA GLU A 114 -10.30 4.26 -0.47
C GLU A 114 -10.40 4.29 -2.00
N ASP A 115 -9.81 5.31 -2.65
CA ASP A 115 -10.02 5.60 -4.07
C ASP A 115 -9.21 4.72 -5.05
N PHE A 116 -8.29 3.88 -4.54
CA PHE A 116 -7.40 3.10 -5.41
C PHE A 116 -8.15 2.08 -6.24
N ASN A 117 -8.06 2.22 -7.58
CA ASN A 117 -8.68 1.31 -8.54
C ASN A 117 -7.84 1.18 -9.83
N GLN A 118 -6.52 0.95 -9.71
CA GLN A 118 -5.63 0.72 -10.85
C GLN A 118 -5.28 -0.77 -11.00
N PRO A 119 -4.82 -1.23 -12.19
CA PRO A 119 -4.31 -2.58 -12.37
C PRO A 119 -3.16 -2.91 -11.42
N VAL A 120 -3.06 -4.17 -11.01
CA VAL A 120 -2.09 -4.68 -10.02
C VAL A 120 -1.31 -5.89 -10.52
N ASP A 121 -1.11 -5.99 -11.83
CA ASP A 121 -0.45 -7.15 -12.47
C ASP A 121 1.06 -7.21 -12.20
N ASN A 122 1.70 -6.10 -11.77
CA ASN A 122 3.15 -5.96 -11.57
C ASN A 122 3.50 -5.66 -10.09
N LEU A 123 2.92 -6.38 -9.15
CA LEU A 123 3.27 -6.24 -7.73
C LEU A 123 4.62 -6.92 -7.40
N PRO A 124 5.39 -6.40 -6.40
CA PRO A 124 6.65 -7.00 -5.96
C PRO A 124 6.50 -8.46 -5.54
N SER A 125 7.46 -9.29 -5.94
CA SER A 125 7.43 -10.74 -5.72
C SER A 125 7.57 -11.18 -4.25
N ASN A 126 8.01 -10.28 -3.35
CA ASN A 126 8.15 -10.55 -1.92
C ASN A 126 6.94 -10.09 -1.08
N LEU A 127 5.86 -9.61 -1.72
CA LEU A 127 4.71 -9.04 -1.02
C LEU A 127 3.92 -10.13 -0.26
N LYS A 128 3.78 -9.97 1.06
CA LYS A 128 3.09 -10.92 1.96
C LYS A 128 1.73 -10.41 2.42
N TYR A 129 1.59 -9.11 2.61
CA TYR A 129 0.39 -8.48 3.16
C TYR A 129 -0.14 -7.45 2.18
N LEU A 130 -1.31 -7.70 1.60
CA LEU A 130 -1.94 -6.81 0.63
C LEU A 130 -3.35 -6.45 1.08
N THR A 131 -3.62 -5.15 1.21
CA THR A 131 -4.93 -4.63 1.58
C THR A 131 -5.35 -3.58 0.55
N PHE A 132 -6.54 -3.76 -0.01
CA PHE A 132 -7.18 -2.80 -0.89
C PHE A 132 -8.25 -2.01 -0.14
N GLY A 133 -8.43 -0.75 -0.54
CA GLY A 133 -9.49 0.12 -0.07
C GLY A 133 -10.84 -0.17 -0.72
N GLU A 134 -11.81 0.72 -0.46
CA GLU A 134 -13.22 0.51 -0.77
C GLU A 134 -13.51 0.36 -2.27
N GLU A 135 -12.92 1.21 -3.12
CA GLU A 135 -13.26 1.33 -4.55
C GLU A 135 -12.55 0.32 -5.45
N PHE A 136 -11.62 -0.49 -4.91
CA PHE A 136 -10.87 -1.43 -5.72
C PHE A 136 -11.76 -2.52 -6.29
N ASN A 137 -11.82 -2.60 -7.63
CA ASN A 137 -12.60 -3.60 -8.37
C ASN A 137 -11.92 -4.02 -9.68
N ARG A 138 -10.60 -4.29 -9.66
CA ARG A 138 -9.84 -4.78 -10.81
C ARG A 138 -9.58 -6.27 -10.69
N LYS A 139 -9.24 -6.91 -11.83
CA LYS A 139 -8.80 -8.31 -11.84
C LYS A 139 -7.56 -8.50 -11.00
N VAL A 140 -7.44 -9.69 -10.43
CA VAL A 140 -6.36 -10.09 -9.52
C VAL A 140 -5.74 -11.44 -9.92
N ASP A 141 -5.73 -11.72 -11.22
CA ASP A 141 -5.30 -13.00 -11.78
C ASP A 141 -3.76 -13.23 -11.69
N PHE A 142 -2.97 -12.15 -11.49
CA PHE A 142 -1.50 -12.17 -11.51
C PHE A 142 -0.88 -11.68 -10.20
N LEU A 143 -1.53 -11.93 -9.07
CA LEU A 143 -0.95 -11.61 -7.76
C LEU A 143 0.25 -12.51 -7.45
N PRO A 144 1.28 -12.00 -6.74
CA PRO A 144 2.47 -12.77 -6.37
C PRO A 144 2.16 -13.98 -5.48
N ASP A 145 2.87 -15.09 -5.72
CA ASP A 145 2.76 -16.33 -4.93
C ASP A 145 3.28 -16.21 -3.48
N SER A 146 3.80 -15.08 -3.11
CA SER A 146 4.26 -14.77 -1.74
C SER A 146 3.15 -14.27 -0.81
N ILE A 147 1.96 -13.91 -1.34
CA ILE A 147 0.89 -13.30 -0.57
C ILE A 147 0.31 -14.30 0.44
N LEU A 148 0.32 -13.90 1.71
CA LEU A 148 -0.23 -14.67 2.83
C LEU A 148 -1.57 -14.11 3.32
N VAL A 149 -1.73 -12.79 3.31
CA VAL A 149 -2.94 -12.10 3.77
C VAL A 149 -3.40 -11.16 2.68
N LEU A 150 -4.65 -11.34 2.23
CA LEU A 150 -5.28 -10.56 1.18
C LEU A 150 -6.63 -10.02 1.66
N LYS A 151 -6.78 -8.68 1.63
CA LYS A 151 -8.02 -8.02 2.07
C LYS A 151 -8.54 -7.10 0.98
N PHE A 152 -9.82 -7.25 0.65
CA PHE A 152 -10.52 -6.40 -0.28
C PHE A 152 -11.55 -5.53 0.45
N GLY A 153 -11.73 -4.31 -0.04
CA GLY A 153 -12.75 -3.38 0.40
C GLY A 153 -14.15 -3.73 -0.10
N THR A 154 -15.09 -2.82 0.18
CA THR A 154 -16.54 -3.04 0.00
C THR A 154 -16.94 -3.39 -1.42
N TYR A 155 -16.39 -2.70 -2.44
CA TYR A 155 -16.89 -2.79 -3.82
C TYR A 155 -16.23 -3.86 -4.69
N PHE A 156 -15.29 -4.63 -4.15
CA PHE A 156 -14.65 -5.71 -4.90
C PHE A 156 -15.66 -6.80 -5.27
N ASP A 157 -15.83 -7.02 -6.59
CA ASP A 157 -16.72 -8.04 -7.16
C ASP A 157 -16.10 -8.68 -8.43
N GLN A 158 -14.82 -9.10 -8.35
CA GLN A 158 -14.14 -9.83 -9.42
C GLN A 158 -13.96 -11.30 -9.03
N SER A 159 -13.64 -12.19 -10.03
CA SER A 159 -13.29 -13.58 -9.75
C SER A 159 -12.05 -13.66 -8.85
N ILE A 160 -12.06 -14.64 -7.96
CA ILE A 160 -10.96 -15.01 -7.07
C ILE A 160 -10.40 -16.40 -7.37
N ASP A 161 -10.80 -17.01 -8.46
CA ASP A 161 -10.46 -18.41 -8.80
C ASP A 161 -8.97 -18.60 -9.13
N ASN A 162 -8.26 -17.49 -9.48
CA ASN A 162 -6.84 -17.48 -9.82
C ASN A 162 -5.97 -16.86 -8.69
N LEU A 163 -6.49 -16.74 -7.47
CA LEU A 163 -5.67 -16.29 -6.34
C LEU A 163 -4.54 -17.28 -6.05
N PRO A 164 -3.36 -16.78 -5.59
CA PRO A 164 -2.23 -17.62 -5.21
C PRO A 164 -2.60 -18.64 -4.13
N ASP A 165 -2.12 -19.87 -4.29
CA ASP A 165 -2.35 -20.95 -3.31
C ASP A 165 -1.66 -20.70 -1.95
N SER A 166 -0.75 -19.72 -1.87
CA SER A 166 -0.09 -19.26 -0.63
C SER A 166 -1.00 -18.51 0.34
N VAL A 167 -2.14 -17.95 -0.14
CA VAL A 167 -3.04 -17.11 0.67
C VAL A 167 -3.62 -17.91 1.83
N GLN A 168 -3.35 -17.46 3.06
CA GLN A 168 -3.81 -18.07 4.31
C GLN A 168 -5.01 -17.34 4.92
N GLU A 169 -5.12 -16.03 4.71
CA GLU A 169 -6.25 -15.23 5.17
C GLU A 169 -6.79 -14.41 4.01
N LEU A 170 -8.08 -14.55 3.72
CA LEU A 170 -8.79 -13.83 2.68
C LEU A 170 -9.99 -13.09 3.26
N SER A 171 -10.10 -11.79 2.95
CA SER A 171 -11.27 -11.00 3.33
C SER A 171 -11.92 -10.39 2.09
N LEU A 172 -13.21 -10.67 1.91
CA LEU A 172 -14.05 -10.17 0.82
C LEU A 172 -15.08 -9.20 1.36
N GLY A 173 -15.23 -8.05 0.69
CA GLY A 173 -16.09 -6.96 1.11
C GLY A 173 -17.60 -7.23 0.95
N ALA A 174 -18.41 -6.23 1.34
CA ALA A 174 -19.86 -6.38 1.44
C ALA A 174 -20.58 -6.57 0.10
N LYS A 175 -19.99 -6.09 -1.01
CA LYS A 175 -20.60 -6.18 -2.35
C LYS A 175 -20.19 -7.41 -3.13
N PHE A 176 -19.30 -8.25 -2.60
CA PHE A 176 -18.88 -9.48 -3.27
C PHE A 176 -20.08 -10.43 -3.50
N LYS A 177 -20.28 -10.83 -4.76
CA LYS A 177 -21.41 -11.66 -5.22
C LYS A 177 -20.98 -12.76 -6.18
N ARG A 178 -19.69 -12.82 -6.56
CA ARG A 178 -19.20 -13.83 -7.50
C ARG A 178 -19.29 -15.21 -6.89
N LYS A 179 -19.63 -16.19 -7.73
CA LYS A 179 -19.49 -17.59 -7.36
C LYS A 179 -18.03 -17.91 -7.12
N ILE A 180 -17.73 -18.55 -6.01
CA ILE A 180 -16.41 -19.07 -5.70
C ILE A 180 -16.33 -20.50 -6.24
N ASN A 181 -15.48 -20.72 -7.25
CA ASN A 181 -15.29 -22.05 -7.82
C ASN A 181 -14.03 -22.73 -7.25
N LYS A 182 -13.02 -21.91 -6.86
CA LYS A 182 -11.77 -22.37 -6.27
C LYS A 182 -11.35 -21.43 -5.14
N LEU A 183 -10.84 -21.98 -4.05
CA LEU A 183 -10.16 -21.25 -2.97
C LEU A 183 -8.68 -21.63 -2.95
N PRO A 184 -7.79 -20.74 -2.48
CA PRO A 184 -6.38 -21.05 -2.23
C PRO A 184 -6.21 -22.29 -1.35
N SER A 185 -5.31 -23.20 -1.72
CA SER A 185 -5.11 -24.46 -1.00
C SER A 185 -4.56 -24.30 0.42
N SER A 186 -3.86 -23.20 0.70
CA SER A 186 -3.34 -22.85 2.03
C SER A 186 -4.30 -22.05 2.90
N LEU A 187 -5.54 -21.80 2.43
CA LEU A 187 -6.48 -20.92 3.12
C LEU A 187 -6.88 -21.47 4.50
N LYS A 188 -6.72 -20.63 5.53
CA LYS A 188 -7.05 -20.93 6.93
C LYS A 188 -8.24 -20.11 7.44
N LYS A 189 -8.39 -18.87 6.91
CA LYS A 189 -9.45 -17.96 7.32
C LYS A 189 -10.05 -17.27 6.12
N LEU A 190 -11.37 -17.37 6.00
CA LEU A 190 -12.16 -16.66 4.99
C LEU A 190 -13.16 -15.74 5.69
N TYR A 191 -13.10 -14.45 5.37
CA TYR A 191 -14.09 -13.47 5.81
C TYR A 191 -14.90 -13.02 4.61
N ILE A 192 -16.21 -13.08 4.70
CA ILE A 192 -17.13 -12.53 3.69
C ILE A 192 -18.06 -11.55 4.41
N LYS A 193 -18.10 -10.30 3.95
CA LYS A 193 -18.92 -9.23 4.56
C LYS A 193 -18.64 -9.08 6.06
N GLY A 194 -17.36 -9.20 6.45
CA GLY A 194 -16.92 -9.09 7.83
C GLY A 194 -17.19 -10.31 8.73
N LYS A 195 -17.82 -11.37 8.22
CA LYS A 195 -18.10 -12.59 8.96
C LYS A 195 -17.09 -13.68 8.61
N LEU A 196 -16.55 -14.35 9.63
CA LEU A 196 -15.73 -15.55 9.45
C LEU A 196 -16.61 -16.68 8.92
N ILE A 197 -16.19 -17.29 7.81
CA ILE A 197 -16.88 -18.42 7.16
C ILE A 197 -16.12 -19.69 7.51
N ASP A 198 -16.87 -20.71 7.94
CA ASP A 198 -16.32 -22.04 8.12
C ASP A 198 -16.09 -22.71 6.76
N ILE A 199 -14.84 -22.73 6.31
CA ILE A 199 -14.44 -23.28 5.00
C ILE A 199 -14.39 -24.81 4.97
N PHE A 200 -14.55 -25.46 6.13
CA PHE A 200 -14.58 -26.94 6.23
C PHE A 200 -16.00 -27.51 6.09
N THR A 201 -17.03 -26.68 6.11
CA THR A 201 -18.43 -27.11 5.87
C THR A 201 -18.88 -26.66 4.46
N PRO A 202 -19.06 -27.59 3.49
CA PRO A 202 -19.38 -27.26 2.09
C PRO A 202 -20.70 -26.50 1.85
N SER A 203 -21.53 -26.34 2.88
CA SER A 203 -22.86 -25.71 2.77
C SER A 203 -22.86 -24.19 2.86
N GLN A 204 -21.71 -23.51 3.00
CA GLN A 204 -21.62 -22.06 3.21
C GLN A 204 -20.90 -21.27 2.09
N LEU A 205 -20.47 -21.96 1.02
CA LEU A 205 -19.80 -21.35 -0.14
C LEU A 205 -20.73 -21.08 -1.31
#